data_febb7a3af3154b963682019acf5077af
#
_entry.id   febb7a3af3154b963682019acf5077af
#
_cell.length_a   1.000
_cell.length_b   1.000
_cell.length_c   1.000
_cell.angle_alpha   90.00
_cell.angle_beta   90.00
_cell.angle_gamma   90.00
#
_symmetry.space_group_name_H-M   'P 1'
#
loop_
_entity.id
_entity.type
_entity.pdbx_description
1 polymer ?
#
loop_
_entity_poly.entity_id
_entity_poly.type
_entity_poly.pdbx_seq_one_letter_code
_entity_poly.pdbx_strand_id
1 'polypeptide(L)'
;MKKKFQMIGFALSVLLVTLPVATVGADNAASGKQKKEKTTESALGVKPVTGSWINLAYKDVRNKYTNPQSFDNMDPKLWEAKVRELSAMGIEYLVLMEVANEGKSYYPSQIMPWWYNKDKKSPVDAILDEAAKHNMKIFMSSGWAKDQDDNLLDPAIKERQLRIMEELASLYKNHKAFYGWYLPVEDCLCPIFAEHAVQSVNTLSEKAKKLAPGKKTLISPYGIGLSEFDNPEYEKQMQKLKVDIIAYQDEVGCVRDQFTLPRLKKNWQRLRDIHNRLNIEMWANCETFTWEEGTNDRTSALIPAAYPRLLSQQVAASAAGVDKIISFMFYGIIEDPESKYQLGQPVWSNKVYTDYMDWKNGKEYWKLMEAAFMEKLVNGATPEMMFGKAGLQPLLDGKVAEEDSKDARWVKFEAGYHEFVVDLQKKTRVQKAMLRMLNYNPEKIGMPVKTYLYTSIDGKEYNLSSIKDAPYFPNNKHDAWIESILFDQLDENVRYVKVAFEAPQQVYIDELFINPVLK
;
A
#
# COMPACT_ATOMS: atom_id res chain seq x y z
N MET A 1 -26.01 -16.05 15.45
CA MET A 1 -25.21 -15.05 16.19
C MET A 1 -24.52 -14.16 15.17
N LYS A 2 -25.07 -12.98 14.90
CA LYS A 2 -24.47 -12.00 13.97
C LYS A 2 -23.33 -11.29 14.71
N LYS A 3 -22.07 -11.67 14.48
CA LYS A 3 -20.94 -10.83 14.87
C LYS A 3 -20.92 -9.63 13.91
N LYS A 4 -21.39 -8.49 14.39
CA LYS A 4 -21.17 -7.21 13.71
C LYS A 4 -19.67 -6.93 13.70
N PHE A 5 -19.06 -6.92 12.54
CA PHE A 5 -17.74 -6.30 12.36
C PHE A 5 -17.95 -4.79 12.43
N GLN A 6 -17.64 -4.19 13.56
CA GLN A 6 -17.56 -2.75 13.68
C GLN A 6 -16.18 -2.31 13.21
N MET A 7 -16.11 -1.60 12.11
CA MET A 7 -14.97 -0.74 11.84
C MET A 7 -15.02 0.43 12.83
N ILE A 8 -13.93 0.63 13.55
CA ILE A 8 -13.84 1.61 14.63
C ILE A 8 -13.60 2.99 14.02
N GLY A 9 -14.63 3.81 14.05
CA GLY A 9 -14.49 5.25 13.89
C GLY A 9 -13.78 5.82 15.12
N PHE A 10 -12.67 6.55 14.90
CA PHE A 10 -11.90 7.15 15.99
C PHE A 10 -12.54 8.45 16.46
N ALA A 11 -13.11 8.44 17.62
CA ALA A 11 -13.44 9.65 18.36
C ALA A 11 -12.70 9.66 19.70
N LEU A 12 -11.73 10.53 19.85
CA LEU A 12 -11.12 10.82 21.16
C LEU A 12 -10.98 12.33 21.35
N SER A 13 -11.51 12.82 22.46
CA SER A 13 -11.44 14.21 22.89
C SER A 13 -10.08 14.52 23.51
N VAL A 14 -9.46 15.66 23.15
CA VAL A 14 -8.13 16.07 23.64
C VAL A 14 -8.18 17.40 24.36
N LEU A 15 -7.55 17.45 25.52
CA LEU A 15 -7.23 18.68 26.29
C LEU A 15 -5.90 19.27 25.80
N LEU A 16 -5.87 20.59 25.54
CA LEU A 16 -4.70 21.35 25.07
C LEU A 16 -3.81 21.84 26.19
N VAL A 17 -2.50 21.75 26.00
CA VAL A 17 -1.47 22.54 26.72
C VAL A 17 -0.50 23.10 25.68
N THR A 18 -0.28 24.43 25.70
CA THR A 18 0.54 25.18 24.73
C THR A 18 1.87 25.65 25.31
N LEU A 19 2.96 25.57 24.56
CA LEU A 19 4.20 26.35 24.75
C LEU A 19 4.83 26.74 23.38
N PRO A 20 5.52 27.89 23.26
CA PRO A 20 5.91 28.50 21.98
C PRO A 20 7.36 28.18 21.56
N VAL A 21 7.62 28.13 20.25
CA VAL A 21 8.97 28.10 19.66
C VAL A 21 9.11 29.10 18.52
N ALA A 22 10.28 29.71 18.43
CA ALA A 22 10.66 30.82 17.58
C ALA A 22 11.02 30.39 16.14
N THR A 23 10.79 31.31 15.21
CA THR A 23 11.02 31.21 13.76
C THR A 23 12.44 31.63 13.35
N VAL A 24 13.01 30.92 12.38
CA VAL A 24 14.08 31.45 11.49
C VAL A 24 13.69 31.10 10.05
N GLY A 25 13.62 32.12 9.20
CA GLY A 25 13.31 31.96 7.79
C GLY A 25 14.55 32.00 6.90
N ALA A 26 14.47 31.40 5.73
CA ALA A 26 15.23 31.78 4.53
C ALA A 26 14.55 31.27 3.26
N ASP A 27 14.12 32.18 2.42
CA ASP A 27 13.65 31.92 1.07
C ASP A 27 14.82 31.72 0.11
N ASN A 28 14.73 30.74 -0.79
CA ASN A 28 15.30 30.85 -2.12
C ASN A 28 14.56 29.95 -3.11
N ALA A 29 13.89 30.56 -4.05
CA ALA A 29 13.17 29.92 -5.13
C ALA A 29 14.09 29.68 -6.34
N ALA A 30 14.22 28.44 -6.76
CA ALA A 30 14.72 28.10 -8.08
C ALA A 30 13.63 27.36 -8.87
N SER A 31 13.04 28.04 -9.87
CA SER A 31 12.04 27.49 -10.76
C SER A 31 12.68 26.57 -11.81
N GLY A 32 12.70 25.26 -11.55
CA GLY A 32 12.98 24.25 -12.57
C GLY A 32 11.67 23.74 -13.17
N LYS A 33 11.45 23.95 -14.46
CA LYS A 33 10.36 23.28 -15.21
C LYS A 33 10.68 21.78 -15.29
N GLN A 34 10.21 20.99 -14.33
CA GLN A 34 10.20 19.53 -14.48
C GLN A 34 9.12 19.13 -15.49
N LYS A 35 9.56 18.49 -16.58
CA LYS A 35 8.66 17.74 -17.47
C LYS A 35 7.96 16.67 -16.64
N LYS A 36 6.63 16.71 -16.55
CA LYS A 36 5.85 15.62 -15.98
C LYS A 36 6.10 14.35 -16.79
N GLU A 37 6.89 13.44 -16.26
CA GLU A 37 6.93 12.06 -16.76
C GLU A 37 5.54 11.44 -16.54
N LYS A 38 5.01 10.81 -17.58
CA LYS A 38 3.80 9.99 -17.46
C LYS A 38 4.12 8.84 -16.50
N THR A 39 3.25 8.59 -15.54
CA THR A 39 3.33 7.38 -14.72
C THR A 39 3.22 6.15 -15.64
N THR A 40 4.34 5.47 -15.81
CA THR A 40 4.44 4.30 -16.67
C THR A 40 4.56 3.04 -15.82
N GLU A 41 3.98 1.95 -16.30
CA GLU A 41 4.21 0.62 -15.73
C GLU A 41 5.72 0.33 -15.67
N SER A 42 6.14 -0.55 -14.77
CA SER A 42 7.51 -1.04 -14.73
C SER A 42 7.87 -1.78 -16.03
N ALA A 43 9.15 -2.05 -16.24
CA ALA A 43 9.62 -2.82 -17.39
C ALA A 43 9.01 -4.23 -17.47
N LEU A 44 8.50 -4.76 -16.36
CA LEU A 44 7.83 -6.05 -16.26
C LEU A 44 6.30 -5.96 -16.30
N GLY A 45 5.73 -4.77 -16.42
CA GLY A 45 4.29 -4.53 -16.52
C GLY A 45 3.58 -4.36 -15.18
N VAL A 46 4.32 -4.13 -14.09
CA VAL A 46 3.72 -3.83 -12.78
C VAL A 46 3.29 -2.37 -12.73
N LYS A 47 2.02 -2.14 -12.38
CA LYS A 47 1.43 -0.81 -12.31
C LYS A 47 1.91 -0.08 -11.05
N PRO A 48 2.30 1.21 -11.16
CA PRO A 48 2.54 2.04 -9.98
C PRO A 48 1.21 2.37 -9.29
N VAL A 49 1.31 2.78 -8.03
CA VAL A 49 0.19 3.41 -7.34
C VAL A 49 -0.04 4.78 -7.94
N THR A 50 -1.23 5.01 -8.49
CA THR A 50 -1.59 6.26 -9.16
C THR A 50 -2.63 7.08 -8.41
N GLY A 51 -3.14 6.58 -7.29
CA GLY A 51 -4.09 7.31 -6.46
C GLY A 51 -3.86 7.11 -4.97
N SER A 52 -4.28 8.09 -4.18
CA SER A 52 -4.22 8.03 -2.72
C SER A 52 -5.49 8.61 -2.10
N TRP A 53 -5.90 8.00 -1.00
CA TRP A 53 -6.93 8.57 -0.15
C TRP A 53 -6.41 9.78 0.63
N ILE A 54 -7.31 10.70 0.93
CA ILE A 54 -7.12 11.78 1.90
C ILE A 54 -8.24 11.67 2.93
N ASN A 55 -7.87 11.46 4.18
CA ASN A 55 -8.76 11.48 5.33
C ASN A 55 -8.49 12.78 6.12
N LEU A 56 -9.37 13.77 5.99
CA LEU A 56 -9.24 15.07 6.64
C LEU A 56 -9.43 14.98 8.16
N ALA A 57 -10.19 13.98 8.62
CA ALA A 57 -10.43 13.71 10.03
C ALA A 57 -9.34 12.81 10.66
N TYR A 58 -8.34 12.38 9.88
CA TYR A 58 -7.34 11.43 10.36
C TYR A 58 -6.64 11.91 11.63
N LYS A 59 -6.66 11.05 12.62
CA LYS A 59 -5.88 11.18 13.85
C LYS A 59 -5.25 9.83 14.11
N ASP A 60 -3.94 9.83 14.37
CA ASP A 60 -3.29 8.62 14.84
C ASP A 60 -3.89 8.16 16.16
N VAL A 61 -4.18 6.88 16.26
CA VAL A 61 -4.64 6.27 17.51
C VAL A 61 -3.60 6.51 18.58
N ARG A 62 -4.06 6.98 19.74
CA ARG A 62 -3.21 7.31 20.89
C ARG A 62 -2.21 8.47 20.64
N ASN A 63 -2.32 9.21 19.52
CA ASN A 63 -1.38 10.28 19.14
C ASN A 63 0.08 9.86 19.23
N LYS A 64 0.38 8.62 18.82
CA LYS A 64 1.70 8.04 19.03
C LYS A 64 2.71 8.51 17.99
N TYR A 65 2.31 8.57 16.73
CA TYR A 65 3.18 8.88 15.61
C TYR A 65 2.79 10.14 14.85
N THR A 66 1.52 10.39 14.67
CA THR A 66 1.08 11.66 14.11
C THR A 66 1.45 12.76 15.10
N ASN A 67 2.30 13.68 14.68
CA ASN A 67 2.72 14.78 15.53
C ASN A 67 1.56 15.80 15.66
N PRO A 68 0.81 15.80 16.76
CA PRO A 68 -0.34 16.69 16.94
C PRO A 68 0.06 18.17 17.00
N GLN A 69 1.35 18.48 17.20
CA GLN A 69 1.84 19.86 17.23
C GLN A 69 2.12 20.39 15.82
N SER A 70 2.46 19.53 14.88
CA SER A 70 2.71 19.89 13.48
C SER A 70 1.56 19.58 12.54
N PHE A 71 0.57 18.81 13.01
CA PHE A 71 -0.60 18.42 12.24
C PHE A 71 -1.81 19.27 12.59
N ASP A 72 -2.02 20.33 11.84
CA ASP A 72 -3.28 21.07 11.82
C ASP A 72 -3.99 20.76 10.51
N ASN A 73 -4.91 19.79 10.54
CA ASN A 73 -5.70 19.38 9.37
C ASN A 73 -6.63 20.49 8.84
N MET A 74 -6.70 21.62 9.53
CA MET A 74 -7.41 22.83 9.07
C MET A 74 -6.47 23.84 8.40
N ASP A 75 -5.15 23.62 8.42
CA ASP A 75 -4.21 24.50 7.73
C ASP A 75 -4.23 24.23 6.21
N PRO A 76 -4.68 25.19 5.39
CA PRO A 76 -4.67 25.03 3.94
C PRO A 76 -3.26 24.79 3.37
N LYS A 77 -2.22 25.34 4.00
CA LYS A 77 -0.81 25.17 3.56
C LYS A 77 -0.32 23.73 3.74
N LEU A 78 -0.79 23.05 4.76
CA LEU A 78 -0.52 21.63 4.93
C LEU A 78 -1.00 20.83 3.71
N TRP A 79 -2.26 21.02 3.35
CA TRP A 79 -2.87 20.28 2.25
C TRP A 79 -2.30 20.67 0.88
N GLU A 80 -2.01 21.94 0.66
CA GLU A 80 -1.30 22.39 -0.54
C GLU A 80 0.08 21.70 -0.65
N ALA A 81 0.83 21.55 0.47
CA ALA A 81 2.10 20.86 0.47
C ALA A 81 1.93 19.35 0.20
N LYS A 82 1.01 18.68 0.90
CA LYS A 82 0.75 17.25 0.69
C LYS A 82 0.30 16.92 -0.72
N VAL A 83 -0.54 17.74 -1.33
CA VAL A 83 -0.95 17.56 -2.73
C VAL A 83 0.25 17.69 -3.68
N ARG A 84 1.15 18.66 -3.45
CA ARG A 84 2.40 18.80 -4.25
C ARG A 84 3.30 17.57 -4.10
N GLU A 85 3.52 17.11 -2.88
CA GLU A 85 4.34 15.93 -2.58
C GLU A 85 3.77 14.69 -3.28
N LEU A 86 2.47 14.42 -3.13
CA LEU A 86 1.80 13.31 -3.79
C LEU A 86 1.90 13.42 -5.33
N SER A 87 1.73 14.62 -5.88
CA SER A 87 1.93 14.84 -7.31
C SER A 87 3.36 14.55 -7.78
N ALA A 88 4.37 14.94 -6.97
CA ALA A 88 5.78 14.65 -7.26
C ALA A 88 6.08 13.14 -7.25
N MET A 89 5.40 12.40 -6.39
CA MET A 89 5.46 10.93 -6.36
C MET A 89 4.75 10.27 -7.56
N GLY A 90 4.01 11.03 -8.39
CA GLY A 90 3.27 10.53 -9.54
C GLY A 90 1.85 10.08 -9.22
N ILE A 91 1.30 10.48 -8.10
CA ILE A 91 -0.12 10.30 -7.78
C ILE A 91 -0.95 11.23 -8.68
N GLU A 92 -1.88 10.66 -9.41
CA GLU A 92 -2.78 11.35 -10.35
C GLU A 92 -4.18 11.55 -9.79
N TYR A 93 -4.61 10.65 -8.89
CA TYR A 93 -5.95 10.63 -8.33
C TYR A 93 -5.91 10.82 -6.81
N LEU A 94 -6.77 11.70 -6.30
CA LEU A 94 -6.99 11.80 -4.86
C LEU A 94 -8.46 11.51 -4.57
N VAL A 95 -8.71 10.71 -3.56
CA VAL A 95 -10.05 10.39 -3.08
C VAL A 95 -10.22 11.02 -1.71
N LEU A 96 -11.08 12.05 -1.60
CA LEU A 96 -11.45 12.59 -0.30
C LEU A 96 -12.37 11.59 0.39
N MET A 97 -11.91 11.05 1.52
CA MET A 97 -12.69 10.07 2.27
C MET A 97 -13.95 10.70 2.85
N GLU A 98 -13.83 11.93 3.35
CA GLU A 98 -14.93 12.74 3.84
C GLU A 98 -14.73 14.22 3.51
N VAL A 99 -15.82 14.99 3.53
CA VAL A 99 -15.82 16.46 3.43
C VAL A 99 -16.45 17.12 4.66
N ALA A 100 -16.98 16.30 5.56
CA ALA A 100 -17.55 16.73 6.84
C ALA A 100 -17.39 15.60 7.86
N ASN A 101 -17.28 15.95 9.13
CA ASN A 101 -17.19 15.03 10.25
C ASN A 101 -17.71 15.70 11.53
N GLU A 102 -18.28 14.93 12.47
CA GLU A 102 -18.83 15.42 13.72
C GLU A 102 -19.78 16.64 13.56
N GLY A 103 -20.55 16.64 12.47
CA GLY A 103 -21.51 17.70 12.16
C GLY A 103 -20.89 19.01 11.67
N LYS A 104 -19.61 19.05 11.31
CA LYS A 104 -18.91 20.22 10.78
C LYS A 104 -18.24 19.90 9.44
N SER A 105 -18.17 20.88 8.56
CA SER A 105 -17.60 20.73 7.21
C SER A 105 -16.17 21.22 7.11
N TYR A 106 -15.44 20.67 6.15
CA TYR A 106 -14.11 21.08 5.69
C TYR A 106 -14.18 21.96 4.42
N TYR A 107 -15.39 22.35 4.02
CA TYR A 107 -15.70 23.24 2.89
C TYR A 107 -16.70 24.33 3.34
N PRO A 108 -16.92 25.43 2.58
CA PRO A 108 -17.77 26.52 3.01
C PRO A 108 -19.28 26.19 2.90
N SER A 109 -19.74 25.26 3.74
CA SER A 109 -21.12 24.82 3.83
C SER A 109 -22.07 25.91 4.35
N GLN A 110 -23.31 25.90 3.82
CA GLN A 110 -24.42 26.74 4.30
C GLN A 110 -25.36 25.94 5.23
N ILE A 111 -25.21 24.60 5.30
CA ILE A 111 -26.11 23.75 6.07
C ILE A 111 -25.48 23.20 7.35
N MET A 112 -24.20 23.44 7.57
CA MET A 112 -23.50 23.02 8.79
C MET A 112 -22.36 23.98 9.16
N PRO A 113 -21.95 24.05 10.43
CA PRO A 113 -20.79 24.83 10.84
C PRO A 113 -19.49 24.27 10.21
N TRP A 114 -18.44 25.05 10.27
CA TRP A 114 -17.14 24.73 9.69
C TRP A 114 -16.12 24.32 10.75
N TRP A 115 -15.22 23.41 10.41
CA TRP A 115 -14.08 23.05 11.24
C TRP A 115 -12.99 24.13 11.26
N TYR A 116 -12.88 24.93 10.21
CA TYR A 116 -11.81 25.90 10.01
C TYR A 116 -12.28 27.34 10.25
N ASN A 117 -11.32 28.27 10.39
CA ASN A 117 -11.60 29.69 10.54
C ASN A 117 -12.15 30.25 9.21
N LYS A 118 -13.25 30.97 9.29
CA LYS A 118 -13.94 31.59 8.12
C LYS A 118 -13.08 32.58 7.34
N ASP A 119 -12.06 33.16 7.98
CA ASP A 119 -11.13 34.10 7.35
C ASP A 119 -10.00 33.36 6.57
N LYS A 120 -9.96 32.04 6.63
CA LYS A 120 -9.00 31.20 5.93
C LYS A 120 -9.66 30.42 4.79
N LYS A 121 -8.85 30.05 3.80
CA LYS A 121 -9.23 29.08 2.77
C LYS A 121 -9.59 27.74 3.41
N SER A 122 -10.63 27.09 2.92
CA SER A 122 -11.02 25.78 3.42
C SER A 122 -9.99 24.69 3.04
N PRO A 123 -9.87 23.62 3.82
CA PRO A 123 -9.04 22.47 3.44
C PRO A 123 -9.42 21.87 2.08
N VAL A 124 -10.71 21.76 1.78
CA VAL A 124 -11.20 21.23 0.49
C VAL A 124 -10.82 22.16 -0.66
N ASP A 125 -10.97 23.49 -0.51
CA ASP A 125 -10.54 24.45 -1.53
C ASP A 125 -9.02 24.39 -1.75
N ALA A 126 -8.25 24.24 -0.67
CA ALA A 126 -6.79 24.12 -0.77
C ALA A 126 -6.35 22.89 -1.57
N ILE A 127 -6.97 21.74 -1.29
CA ILE A 127 -6.73 20.49 -2.03
C ILE A 127 -7.12 20.62 -3.49
N LEU A 128 -8.32 21.13 -3.79
CA LEU A 128 -8.82 21.25 -5.15
C LEU A 128 -7.95 22.19 -5.99
N ASP A 129 -7.66 23.38 -5.47
CA ASP A 129 -6.88 24.39 -6.18
C ASP A 129 -5.45 23.91 -6.46
N GLU A 130 -4.82 23.28 -5.48
CA GLU A 130 -3.46 22.77 -5.67
C GLU A 130 -3.46 21.58 -6.63
N ALA A 131 -4.42 20.65 -6.51
CA ALA A 131 -4.59 19.56 -7.44
C ALA A 131 -4.78 20.03 -8.90
N ALA A 132 -5.52 21.12 -9.09
CA ALA A 132 -5.74 21.72 -10.42
C ALA A 132 -4.43 22.22 -11.06
N LYS A 133 -3.50 22.77 -10.26
CA LYS A 133 -2.18 23.23 -10.74
C LYS A 133 -1.34 22.06 -11.25
N HIS A 134 -1.51 20.89 -10.65
CA HIS A 134 -0.78 19.67 -10.97
C HIS A 134 -1.53 18.73 -11.92
N ASN A 135 -2.69 19.12 -12.45
CA ASN A 135 -3.59 18.31 -13.27
C ASN A 135 -4.03 16.99 -12.61
N MET A 136 -4.08 16.97 -11.29
CA MET A 136 -4.59 15.81 -10.54
C MET A 136 -6.12 15.79 -10.59
N LYS A 137 -6.69 14.63 -10.33
CA LYS A 137 -8.12 14.33 -10.41
C LYS A 137 -8.63 14.01 -9.01
N ILE A 138 -9.67 14.73 -8.58
CA ILE A 138 -10.26 14.57 -7.26
C ILE A 138 -11.59 13.83 -7.35
N PHE A 139 -11.75 12.77 -6.57
CA PHE A 139 -13.03 12.21 -6.20
C PHE A 139 -13.50 12.85 -4.90
N MET A 140 -14.61 13.59 -4.99
CA MET A 140 -15.21 14.30 -3.87
C MET A 140 -16.14 13.35 -3.11
N SER A 141 -16.02 13.28 -1.79
CA SER A 141 -16.96 12.52 -0.96
C SER A 141 -18.31 13.23 -0.84
N SER A 142 -19.38 12.45 -0.71
CA SER A 142 -20.71 12.98 -0.41
C SER A 142 -21.09 12.93 1.08
N GLY A 143 -20.23 12.46 1.95
CA GLY A 143 -20.46 12.32 3.40
C GLY A 143 -19.11 12.01 4.08
N TRP A 144 -19.02 11.72 5.25
CA TRP A 144 -19.85 11.36 6.40
C TRP A 144 -20.10 12.60 7.29
N ALA A 145 -21.28 13.15 7.22
CA ALA A 145 -21.57 14.41 7.89
C ALA A 145 -21.53 14.31 9.42
N LYS A 146 -21.90 13.17 9.96
CA LYS A 146 -21.87 12.91 11.40
C LYS A 146 -20.73 11.98 11.78
N ASP A 147 -20.73 10.77 11.26
CA ASP A 147 -19.67 9.79 11.46
C ASP A 147 -19.67 8.75 10.32
N GLN A 148 -18.67 7.90 10.31
CA GLN A 148 -18.48 6.86 9.30
C GLN A 148 -19.58 5.79 9.33
N ASP A 149 -20.23 5.61 10.48
CA ASP A 149 -21.31 4.63 10.67
C ASP A 149 -22.68 5.19 10.27
N ASP A 150 -22.77 6.34 9.62
CA ASP A 150 -23.99 6.95 9.13
C ASP A 150 -24.75 5.98 8.22
N ASN A 151 -25.96 5.56 8.66
CA ASN A 151 -26.78 4.60 7.94
C ASN A 151 -27.67 5.29 6.91
N LEU A 152 -27.38 5.12 5.63
CA LEU A 152 -28.17 5.68 4.52
C LEU A 152 -29.59 5.12 4.37
N LEU A 153 -29.97 4.10 5.14
CA LEU A 153 -31.35 3.67 5.24
C LEU A 153 -32.17 4.58 6.15
N ASP A 154 -31.52 5.35 7.03
CA ASP A 154 -32.19 6.40 7.79
C ASP A 154 -32.53 7.57 6.86
N PRO A 155 -33.82 7.96 6.73
CA PRO A 155 -34.22 9.04 5.84
C PRO A 155 -33.56 10.38 6.13
N ALA A 156 -33.31 10.71 7.41
CA ALA A 156 -32.70 11.98 7.79
C ALA A 156 -31.19 12.02 7.43
N ILE A 157 -30.49 10.91 7.61
CA ILE A 157 -29.10 10.77 7.19
C ILE A 157 -28.99 10.86 5.67
N LYS A 158 -29.82 10.10 4.96
CA LYS A 158 -29.88 10.13 3.50
C LYS A 158 -30.18 11.53 2.97
N GLU A 159 -31.17 12.23 3.51
CA GLU A 159 -31.50 13.59 3.09
C GLU A 159 -30.31 14.54 3.29
N ARG A 160 -29.64 14.47 4.44
CA ARG A 160 -28.45 15.28 4.72
C ARG A 160 -27.33 15.01 3.72
N GLN A 161 -27.04 13.74 3.42
CA GLN A 161 -26.06 13.36 2.41
C GLN A 161 -26.39 13.95 1.04
N LEU A 162 -27.64 13.86 0.60
CA LEU A 162 -28.09 14.41 -0.67
C LEU A 162 -27.99 15.94 -0.72
N ARG A 163 -28.24 16.63 0.39
CA ARG A 163 -28.05 18.08 0.52
C ARG A 163 -26.58 18.49 0.47
N ILE A 164 -25.70 17.73 1.10
CA ILE A 164 -24.25 17.93 0.98
C ILE A 164 -23.81 17.81 -0.48
N MET A 165 -24.28 16.79 -1.21
CA MET A 165 -23.98 16.66 -2.64
C MET A 165 -24.45 17.88 -3.44
N GLU A 166 -25.62 18.45 -3.13
CA GLU A 166 -26.14 19.68 -3.78
C GLU A 166 -25.22 20.87 -3.53
N GLU A 167 -24.78 21.09 -2.30
CA GLU A 167 -23.82 22.14 -1.98
C GLU A 167 -22.49 21.96 -2.71
N LEU A 168 -21.91 20.76 -2.63
CA LEU A 168 -20.63 20.45 -3.29
C LEU A 168 -20.72 20.63 -4.81
N ALA A 169 -21.82 20.19 -5.43
CA ALA A 169 -22.04 20.41 -6.85
C ALA A 169 -22.19 21.90 -7.19
N SER A 170 -22.91 22.67 -6.37
CA SER A 170 -23.05 24.13 -6.55
C SER A 170 -21.68 24.82 -6.52
N LEU A 171 -20.82 24.45 -5.59
CA LEU A 171 -19.51 25.04 -5.40
C LEU A 171 -18.48 24.56 -6.44
N TYR A 172 -18.45 23.24 -6.72
CA TYR A 172 -17.27 22.61 -7.32
C TYR A 172 -17.52 21.86 -8.63
N LYS A 173 -18.75 21.70 -9.15
CA LYS A 173 -19.00 20.92 -10.38
C LYS A 173 -18.19 21.36 -11.60
N ASN A 174 -17.84 22.63 -11.68
CA ASN A 174 -17.04 23.21 -12.76
C ASN A 174 -15.56 23.33 -12.40
N HIS A 175 -15.15 22.92 -11.20
CA HIS A 175 -13.75 23.00 -10.80
C HIS A 175 -12.90 22.00 -11.60
N LYS A 176 -11.74 22.47 -12.11
CA LYS A 176 -10.89 21.69 -13.03
C LYS A 176 -10.42 20.36 -12.43
N ALA A 177 -10.13 20.32 -11.14
CA ALA A 177 -9.68 19.11 -10.46
C ALA A 177 -10.83 18.14 -10.10
N PHE A 178 -12.09 18.62 -10.03
CA PHE A 178 -13.21 17.76 -9.69
C PHE A 178 -13.49 16.76 -10.81
N TYR A 179 -13.05 15.54 -10.62
CA TYR A 179 -13.14 14.45 -11.61
C TYR A 179 -14.37 13.57 -11.38
N GLY A 180 -14.68 13.25 -10.14
CA GLY A 180 -15.77 12.34 -9.81
C GLY A 180 -16.20 12.40 -8.36
N TRP A 181 -17.18 11.57 -8.04
CA TRP A 181 -17.72 11.40 -6.69
C TRP A 181 -17.20 10.11 -6.08
N TYR A 182 -16.72 10.15 -4.86
CA TYR A 182 -16.65 8.99 -3.99
C TYR A 182 -17.98 8.88 -3.24
N LEU A 183 -18.66 7.76 -3.42
CA LEU A 183 -19.90 7.44 -2.74
C LEU A 183 -19.53 6.64 -1.47
N PRO A 184 -19.67 7.19 -0.27
CA PRO A 184 -19.14 6.60 0.96
C PRO A 184 -20.05 5.49 1.49
N VAL A 185 -20.35 4.51 0.65
CA VAL A 185 -21.01 3.26 1.01
C VAL A 185 -19.91 2.23 1.20
N GLU A 186 -19.32 2.24 2.39
CA GLU A 186 -18.30 1.29 2.78
C GLU A 186 -18.95 0.06 3.41
N ASP A 187 -19.38 -0.86 2.57
CA ASP A 187 -20.11 -2.07 2.98
C ASP A 187 -19.33 -3.34 2.60
N CYS A 188 -19.68 -4.46 3.26
CA CYS A 188 -19.06 -5.76 3.00
C CYS A 188 -19.57 -6.35 1.69
N LEU A 189 -18.63 -6.81 0.85
CA LEU A 189 -18.95 -7.62 -0.32
C LEU A 189 -19.41 -9.05 0.05
N CYS A 190 -19.35 -9.40 1.33
CA CYS A 190 -19.46 -10.78 1.80
C CYS A 190 -20.83 -11.14 2.42
N PRO A 191 -21.30 -12.36 2.21
CA PRO A 191 -20.81 -13.32 1.20
C PRO A 191 -21.15 -12.89 -0.22
N ILE A 192 -22.20 -12.06 -0.37
CA ILE A 192 -22.70 -11.43 -1.60
C ILE A 192 -22.99 -9.97 -1.27
N PHE A 193 -22.74 -9.07 -2.19
CA PHE A 193 -22.99 -7.65 -1.98
C PHE A 193 -24.46 -7.39 -1.65
N ALA A 194 -24.71 -6.85 -0.47
CA ALA A 194 -26.07 -6.78 0.08
C ALA A 194 -27.01 -5.86 -0.73
N GLU A 195 -28.26 -6.20 -0.85
CA GLU A 195 -29.26 -5.42 -1.59
C GLU A 195 -29.37 -3.98 -1.07
N HIS A 196 -29.30 -3.78 0.25
CA HIS A 196 -29.36 -2.42 0.84
C HIS A 196 -28.16 -1.55 0.45
N ALA A 197 -26.95 -2.16 0.31
CA ALA A 197 -25.77 -1.47 -0.15
C ALA A 197 -25.91 -1.07 -1.64
N VAL A 198 -26.41 -1.99 -2.48
CA VAL A 198 -26.71 -1.69 -3.89
C VAL A 198 -27.70 -0.53 -4.01
N GLN A 199 -28.77 -0.52 -3.20
CA GLN A 199 -29.76 0.56 -3.21
C GLN A 199 -29.16 1.89 -2.77
N SER A 200 -28.32 1.90 -1.73
CA SER A 200 -27.62 3.09 -1.24
C SER A 200 -26.66 3.65 -2.29
N VAL A 201 -25.83 2.78 -2.88
CA VAL A 201 -24.92 3.17 -3.97
C VAL A 201 -25.70 3.77 -5.14
N ASN A 202 -26.75 3.12 -5.59
CA ASN A 202 -27.55 3.57 -6.75
C ASN A 202 -28.24 4.91 -6.48
N THR A 203 -28.78 5.10 -5.27
CA THR A 203 -29.38 6.39 -4.86
C THR A 203 -28.39 7.54 -4.95
N LEU A 204 -27.18 7.37 -4.38
CA LEU A 204 -26.14 8.40 -4.42
C LEU A 204 -25.61 8.60 -5.84
N SER A 205 -25.43 7.52 -6.59
CA SER A 205 -24.91 7.57 -7.98
C SER A 205 -25.89 8.32 -8.90
N GLU A 206 -27.18 8.04 -8.80
CA GLU A 206 -28.21 8.76 -9.58
C GLU A 206 -28.23 10.25 -9.25
N LYS A 207 -28.10 10.59 -7.96
CA LYS A 207 -27.98 11.99 -7.54
C LYS A 207 -26.71 12.63 -8.08
N ALA A 208 -25.57 11.97 -7.98
CA ALA A 208 -24.29 12.43 -8.51
C ALA A 208 -24.37 12.75 -10.01
N LYS A 209 -24.89 11.83 -10.80
CA LYS A 209 -25.06 11.97 -12.25
C LYS A 209 -26.04 13.09 -12.64
N LYS A 210 -27.07 13.32 -11.84
CA LYS A 210 -28.01 14.43 -12.04
C LYS A 210 -27.36 15.80 -11.74
N LEU A 211 -26.58 15.89 -10.66
CA LEU A 211 -25.96 17.16 -10.20
C LEU A 211 -24.77 17.57 -11.06
N ALA A 212 -23.96 16.59 -11.49
CA ALA A 212 -22.74 16.81 -12.26
C ALA A 212 -22.61 15.77 -13.39
N PRO A 213 -23.37 15.91 -14.48
CA PRO A 213 -23.31 14.99 -15.62
C PRO A 213 -21.88 14.86 -16.15
N GLY A 214 -21.48 13.64 -16.48
CA GLY A 214 -20.13 13.34 -17.00
C GLY A 214 -19.05 13.16 -15.94
N LYS A 215 -19.32 13.43 -14.65
CA LYS A 215 -18.41 13.07 -13.56
C LYS A 215 -18.54 11.58 -13.23
N LYS A 216 -17.39 10.94 -12.95
CA LYS A 216 -17.32 9.53 -12.57
C LYS A 216 -17.86 9.30 -11.16
N THR A 217 -18.29 8.08 -10.88
CA THR A 217 -18.68 7.63 -9.53
C THR A 217 -17.79 6.46 -9.11
N LEU A 218 -17.34 6.46 -7.87
CA LEU A 218 -16.44 5.46 -7.29
C LEU A 218 -16.98 4.97 -5.94
N ILE A 219 -16.90 3.67 -5.69
CA ILE A 219 -17.07 3.04 -4.37
C ILE A 219 -15.82 2.23 -4.00
N SER A 220 -15.61 2.01 -2.71
CA SER A 220 -14.49 1.21 -2.20
C SER A 220 -14.94 0.22 -1.12
N PRO A 221 -15.60 -0.88 -1.51
CA PRO A 221 -16.08 -1.88 -0.58
C PRO A 221 -14.96 -2.77 -0.04
N TYR A 222 -15.23 -3.41 1.12
CA TYR A 222 -14.34 -4.38 1.77
C TYR A 222 -14.93 -5.81 1.74
N GLY A 223 -14.23 -6.79 2.31
CA GLY A 223 -14.70 -8.17 2.43
C GLY A 223 -14.27 -9.08 1.28
N ILE A 224 -13.27 -8.68 0.50
CA ILE A 224 -12.74 -9.48 -0.61
C ILE A 224 -12.29 -10.88 -0.17
N GLY A 225 -11.84 -11.04 1.07
CA GLY A 225 -11.44 -12.32 1.66
C GLY A 225 -12.59 -13.26 2.01
N LEU A 226 -13.80 -12.74 2.17
CA LEU A 226 -14.99 -13.46 2.64
C LEU A 226 -16.08 -13.59 1.56
N SER A 227 -15.85 -13.04 0.37
CA SER A 227 -16.81 -13.02 -0.72
C SER A 227 -16.89 -14.34 -1.46
N GLU A 228 -18.11 -14.73 -1.86
CA GLU A 228 -18.41 -15.93 -2.63
C GLU A 228 -18.44 -15.62 -4.13
N PHE A 229 -17.27 -15.28 -4.73
CA PHE A 229 -17.18 -14.88 -6.13
C PHE A 229 -17.66 -15.95 -7.14
N ASP A 230 -17.67 -17.23 -6.73
CA ASP A 230 -18.17 -18.34 -7.54
C ASP A 230 -19.70 -18.48 -7.45
N ASN A 231 -20.37 -17.73 -6.58
CA ASN A 231 -21.82 -17.73 -6.44
C ASN A 231 -22.46 -16.89 -7.57
N PRO A 232 -23.34 -17.46 -8.41
CA PRO A 232 -23.96 -16.73 -9.51
C PRO A 232 -24.75 -15.48 -9.07
N GLU A 233 -25.24 -15.45 -7.83
CA GLU A 233 -25.96 -14.28 -7.29
C GLU A 233 -25.00 -13.11 -7.05
N TYR A 234 -23.70 -13.37 -6.81
CA TYR A 234 -22.71 -12.32 -6.65
C TYR A 234 -22.65 -11.42 -7.90
N GLU A 235 -22.47 -12.01 -9.07
CA GLU A 235 -22.43 -11.26 -10.33
C GLU A 235 -23.75 -10.55 -10.62
N LYS A 236 -24.90 -11.17 -10.32
CA LYS A 236 -26.21 -10.54 -10.51
C LYS A 236 -26.39 -9.28 -9.65
N GLN A 237 -25.86 -9.29 -8.41
CA GLN A 237 -25.88 -8.09 -7.57
C GLN A 237 -24.95 -7.02 -8.13
N MET A 238 -23.77 -7.41 -8.59
CA MET A 238 -22.84 -6.47 -9.23
C MET A 238 -23.43 -5.80 -10.48
N GLN A 239 -24.18 -6.55 -11.28
CA GLN A 239 -24.87 -6.02 -12.48
C GLN A 239 -25.94 -4.94 -12.16
N LYS A 240 -26.45 -4.91 -10.94
CA LYS A 240 -27.41 -3.87 -10.50
C LYS A 240 -26.75 -2.55 -10.16
N LEU A 241 -25.44 -2.51 -9.94
CA LEU A 241 -24.72 -1.31 -9.54
C LEU A 241 -24.66 -0.28 -10.68
N LYS A 242 -25.02 0.95 -10.38
CA LYS A 242 -24.97 2.11 -11.30
C LYS A 242 -23.75 2.98 -11.02
N VAL A 243 -22.58 2.38 -10.90
CA VAL A 243 -21.32 3.04 -10.58
C VAL A 243 -20.31 2.85 -11.72
N ASP A 244 -19.38 3.79 -11.88
CA ASP A 244 -18.40 3.73 -12.95
C ASP A 244 -17.12 2.96 -12.54
N ILE A 245 -16.76 2.97 -11.24
CA ILE A 245 -15.51 2.44 -10.71
C ILE A 245 -15.76 1.75 -9.38
N ILE A 246 -15.18 0.56 -9.22
CA ILE A 246 -15.08 -0.10 -7.92
C ILE A 246 -13.59 -0.28 -7.58
N ALA A 247 -13.15 0.37 -6.50
CA ALA A 247 -11.81 0.25 -5.96
C ALA A 247 -11.85 -0.68 -4.74
N TYR A 248 -11.63 -1.97 -4.97
CA TYR A 248 -11.71 -2.98 -3.90
C TYR A 248 -10.59 -2.82 -2.90
N GLN A 249 -10.93 -2.81 -1.61
CA GLN A 249 -9.95 -2.89 -0.52
C GLN A 249 -9.32 -4.27 -0.52
N ASP A 250 -8.00 -4.33 -0.52
CA ASP A 250 -7.27 -5.61 -0.51
C ASP A 250 -7.14 -6.22 0.90
N GLU A 251 -7.42 -5.43 1.92
CA GLU A 251 -7.48 -5.81 3.34
C GLU A 251 -6.19 -6.47 3.89
N VAL A 252 -5.08 -6.34 3.18
CA VAL A 252 -3.81 -6.95 3.58
C VAL A 252 -3.24 -6.29 4.84
N GLY A 253 -3.46 -5.02 5.04
CA GLY A 253 -3.04 -4.30 6.25
C GLY A 253 -4.00 -4.45 7.42
N CYS A 254 -5.31 -4.48 7.15
CA CYS A 254 -6.36 -4.44 8.17
C CYS A 254 -6.65 -5.79 8.82
N VAL A 255 -6.68 -6.87 8.03
CA VAL A 255 -7.08 -8.21 8.48
C VAL A 255 -6.08 -9.30 8.08
N ARG A 256 -4.81 -8.99 8.20
CA ARG A 256 -3.69 -9.83 7.79
C ARG A 256 -3.69 -11.24 8.40
N ASP A 257 -4.22 -11.40 9.60
CA ASP A 257 -4.38 -12.68 10.29
C ASP A 257 -5.44 -13.59 9.65
N GLN A 258 -6.33 -13.03 8.83
CA GLN A 258 -7.43 -13.75 8.19
C GLN A 258 -7.25 -13.89 6.67
N PHE A 259 -6.28 -13.16 6.10
CA PHE A 259 -6.17 -13.04 4.65
C PHE A 259 -4.71 -13.00 4.17
N THR A 260 -4.32 -13.97 3.37
CA THR A 260 -2.96 -14.10 2.83
C THR A 260 -2.84 -13.52 1.41
N LEU A 261 -1.63 -13.10 1.02
CA LEU A 261 -1.37 -12.61 -0.34
C LEU A 261 -1.66 -13.63 -1.46
N PRO A 262 -1.36 -14.94 -1.32
CA PRO A 262 -1.78 -15.94 -2.30
C PRO A 262 -3.29 -16.01 -2.50
N ARG A 263 -4.06 -15.85 -1.42
CA ARG A 263 -5.52 -15.80 -1.49
C ARG A 263 -6.00 -14.52 -2.19
N LEU A 264 -5.35 -13.40 -1.92
CA LEU A 264 -5.61 -12.13 -2.59
C LEU A 264 -5.43 -12.26 -4.11
N LYS A 265 -4.29 -12.78 -4.56
CA LYS A 265 -3.99 -13.00 -5.99
C LYS A 265 -5.12 -13.78 -6.69
N LYS A 266 -5.59 -14.86 -6.05
CA LYS A 266 -6.70 -15.66 -6.57
C LYS A 266 -8.01 -14.88 -6.64
N ASN A 267 -8.31 -14.08 -5.62
CA ASN A 267 -9.54 -13.28 -5.58
C ASN A 267 -9.53 -12.15 -6.61
N TRP A 268 -8.37 -11.49 -6.83
CA TRP A 268 -8.23 -10.52 -7.90
C TRP A 268 -8.56 -11.10 -9.27
N GLN A 269 -8.09 -12.31 -9.56
CA GLN A 269 -8.38 -12.98 -10.82
C GLN A 269 -9.88 -13.25 -10.99
N ARG A 270 -10.55 -13.74 -9.95
CA ARG A 270 -12.00 -13.98 -9.97
C ARG A 270 -12.80 -12.70 -10.19
N LEU A 271 -12.42 -11.62 -9.51
CA LEU A 271 -13.03 -10.31 -9.73
C LEU A 271 -12.83 -9.82 -11.17
N ARG A 272 -11.62 -10.00 -11.73
CA ARG A 272 -11.35 -9.64 -13.13
C ARG A 272 -12.28 -10.39 -14.09
N ASP A 273 -12.48 -11.68 -13.86
CA ASP A 273 -13.39 -12.49 -14.70
C ASP A 273 -14.83 -11.98 -14.64
N ILE A 274 -15.32 -11.53 -13.47
CA ILE A 274 -16.61 -10.87 -13.32
C ILE A 274 -16.62 -9.53 -14.07
N HIS A 275 -15.64 -8.68 -13.84
CA HIS A 275 -15.54 -7.35 -14.44
C HIS A 275 -15.41 -7.36 -15.97
N ASN A 276 -14.89 -8.45 -16.55
CA ASN A 276 -14.88 -8.63 -18.01
C ASN A 276 -16.30 -8.69 -18.62
N ARG A 277 -17.31 -8.93 -17.79
CA ARG A 277 -18.75 -8.97 -18.18
C ARG A 277 -19.53 -7.75 -17.67
N LEU A 278 -18.85 -6.84 -16.95
CA LEU A 278 -19.46 -5.60 -16.44
C LEU A 278 -18.88 -4.39 -17.18
N ASN A 279 -19.65 -3.32 -17.31
CA ASN A 279 -19.16 -2.03 -17.78
C ASN A 279 -18.76 -1.14 -16.59
N ILE A 280 -17.93 -1.66 -15.69
CA ILE A 280 -17.45 -1.00 -14.46
C ILE A 280 -15.94 -1.19 -14.39
N GLU A 281 -15.18 -0.12 -14.21
CA GLU A 281 -13.73 -0.18 -14.04
C GLU A 281 -13.38 -0.89 -12.72
N MET A 282 -12.38 -1.76 -12.76
CA MET A 282 -11.89 -2.50 -11.60
C MET A 282 -10.57 -1.89 -11.12
N TRP A 283 -10.59 -1.20 -9.98
CA TRP A 283 -9.40 -0.67 -9.35
C TRP A 283 -9.03 -1.49 -8.12
N ALA A 284 -7.74 -1.52 -7.78
CA ALA A 284 -7.27 -2.02 -6.50
C ALA A 284 -7.06 -0.86 -5.54
N ASN A 285 -7.55 -0.98 -4.31
CA ASN A 285 -7.23 -0.10 -3.20
C ASN A 285 -6.32 -0.86 -2.23
N CYS A 286 -4.99 -0.68 -2.41
CA CYS A 286 -3.98 -1.39 -1.64
C CYS A 286 -3.75 -0.70 -0.30
N GLU A 287 -3.81 -1.46 0.79
CA GLU A 287 -3.50 -0.95 2.13
C GLU A 287 -1.98 -0.91 2.33
N THR A 288 -1.46 0.30 2.59
CA THR A 288 -0.02 0.56 2.74
C THR A 288 0.46 0.48 4.18
N PHE A 289 -0.43 0.20 5.10
CA PHE A 289 -0.21 0.17 6.54
C PHE A 289 -0.31 -1.23 7.13
N THR A 290 0.09 -1.35 8.37
CA THR A 290 -0.23 -2.45 9.27
C THR A 290 -0.49 -1.91 10.66
N TRP A 291 -1.11 -2.73 11.55
CA TRP A 291 -1.29 -2.35 12.95
C TRP A 291 -0.01 -2.61 13.75
N GLU A 292 0.42 -1.66 14.55
CA GLU A 292 1.66 -1.77 15.33
C GLU A 292 1.65 -2.94 16.33
N GLU A 293 0.53 -3.15 16.99
CA GLU A 293 0.36 -4.24 17.96
C GLU A 293 -0.27 -5.50 17.34
N GLY A 294 -0.51 -5.46 16.02
CA GLY A 294 -1.06 -6.55 15.23
C GLY A 294 -2.53 -6.41 14.89
N THR A 295 -2.99 -7.23 13.95
CA THR A 295 -4.35 -7.15 13.40
C THR A 295 -5.45 -7.42 14.42
N ASN A 296 -5.13 -8.04 15.56
CA ASN A 296 -6.06 -8.26 16.67
C ASN A 296 -6.21 -7.02 17.57
N ASP A 297 -5.30 -6.04 17.49
CA ASP A 297 -5.40 -4.77 18.22
C ASP A 297 -5.57 -3.59 17.26
N ARG A 298 -6.78 -3.44 16.73
CA ARG A 298 -7.18 -2.33 15.85
C ARG A 298 -7.23 -0.98 16.57
N THR A 299 -6.90 -0.94 17.87
CA THR A 299 -6.75 0.28 18.66
C THR A 299 -5.32 0.76 18.72
N SER A 300 -4.37 0.01 18.15
CA SER A 300 -2.98 0.43 18.01
C SER A 300 -2.79 1.37 16.81
N ALA A 301 -1.65 2.05 16.78
CA ALA A 301 -1.33 2.96 15.68
C ALA A 301 -1.19 2.23 14.35
N LEU A 302 -1.56 2.90 13.26
CA LEU A 302 -1.17 2.48 11.92
C LEU A 302 0.29 2.83 11.69
N ILE A 303 1.08 1.85 11.29
CA ILE A 303 2.47 2.03 10.90
C ILE A 303 2.68 1.61 9.45
N PRO A 304 3.70 2.15 8.76
CA PRO A 304 4.02 1.73 7.40
C PRO A 304 4.31 0.23 7.31
N ALA A 305 3.75 -0.43 6.32
CA ALA A 305 4.16 -1.77 5.95
C ALA A 305 5.49 -1.75 5.21
N ALA A 306 6.24 -2.85 5.26
CA ALA A 306 7.47 -3.00 4.49
C ALA A 306 7.18 -2.90 2.97
N TYR A 307 8.02 -2.17 2.21
CA TYR A 307 7.76 -1.98 0.79
C TYR A 307 7.74 -3.30 -0.03
N PRO A 308 8.54 -4.34 0.28
CA PRO A 308 8.39 -5.63 -0.39
C PRO A 308 6.96 -6.19 -0.30
N ARG A 309 6.24 -5.99 0.83
CA ARG A 309 4.82 -6.38 0.93
C ARG A 309 3.96 -5.58 -0.05
N LEU A 310 4.14 -4.25 -0.10
CA LEU A 310 3.40 -3.39 -1.04
C LEU A 310 3.69 -3.76 -2.49
N LEU A 311 4.93 -4.08 -2.82
CA LEU A 311 5.31 -4.52 -4.16
C LEU A 311 4.61 -5.83 -4.54
N SER A 312 4.50 -6.78 -3.61
CA SER A 312 3.77 -8.03 -3.88
C SER A 312 2.27 -7.80 -4.10
N GLN A 313 1.64 -6.84 -3.39
CA GLN A 313 0.26 -6.42 -3.65
C GLN A 313 0.12 -5.78 -5.05
N GLN A 314 1.04 -4.89 -5.43
CA GLN A 314 1.06 -4.29 -6.77
C GLN A 314 1.22 -5.35 -7.87
N VAL A 315 2.11 -6.32 -7.66
CA VAL A 315 2.31 -7.45 -8.59
C VAL A 315 1.02 -8.26 -8.72
N ALA A 316 0.38 -8.63 -7.61
CA ALA A 316 -0.86 -9.41 -7.62
C ALA A 316 -2.00 -8.68 -8.35
N ALA A 317 -2.20 -7.39 -8.06
CA ALA A 317 -3.21 -6.56 -8.70
C ALA A 317 -2.93 -6.37 -10.20
N SER A 318 -1.67 -6.10 -10.56
CA SER A 318 -1.26 -5.92 -11.96
C SER A 318 -1.41 -7.19 -12.79
N ALA A 319 -1.04 -8.34 -12.23
CA ALA A 319 -1.19 -9.64 -12.88
C ALA A 319 -2.65 -10.00 -13.17
N ALA A 320 -3.57 -9.57 -12.32
CA ALA A 320 -5.01 -9.72 -12.55
C ALA A 320 -5.57 -8.69 -13.56
N GLY A 321 -4.78 -7.71 -13.98
CA GLY A 321 -5.20 -6.71 -14.95
C GLY A 321 -6.18 -5.67 -14.40
N VAL A 322 -6.02 -5.25 -13.13
CA VAL A 322 -6.78 -4.10 -12.61
C VAL A 322 -6.51 -2.86 -13.46
N ASP A 323 -7.52 -2.00 -13.60
CA ASP A 323 -7.37 -0.80 -14.44
C ASP A 323 -6.41 0.21 -13.81
N LYS A 324 -6.47 0.38 -12.47
CA LYS A 324 -5.57 1.25 -11.70
C LYS A 324 -5.34 0.69 -10.30
N ILE A 325 -4.24 1.14 -9.70
CA ILE A 325 -3.95 0.93 -8.28
C ILE A 325 -4.00 2.28 -7.56
N ILE A 326 -4.81 2.35 -6.53
CA ILE A 326 -4.83 3.42 -5.54
C ILE A 326 -4.47 2.84 -4.18
N SER A 327 -4.20 3.66 -3.18
CA SER A 327 -3.85 3.15 -1.85
C SER A 327 -4.42 3.94 -0.70
N PHE A 328 -4.78 3.25 0.36
CA PHE A 328 -5.04 3.82 1.67
C PHE A 328 -3.81 3.57 2.57
N MET A 329 -2.99 4.56 2.81
CA MET A 329 -2.87 5.87 2.15
C MET A 329 -1.40 6.26 2.07
N PHE A 330 -1.04 7.33 1.36
CA PHE A 330 0.35 7.76 1.26
C PHE A 330 0.75 8.72 2.38
N TYR A 331 0.01 9.82 2.59
CA TYR A 331 0.40 10.77 3.64
C TYR A 331 0.34 10.12 5.03
N GLY A 332 1.33 10.40 5.86
CA GLY A 332 1.48 9.76 7.17
C GLY A 332 2.04 8.33 7.15
N ILE A 333 2.07 7.68 5.98
CA ILE A 333 2.55 6.29 5.81
C ILE A 333 3.74 6.22 4.84
N ILE A 334 3.68 6.94 3.72
CA ILE A 334 4.76 7.02 2.73
C ILE A 334 5.07 8.50 2.53
N GLU A 335 6.10 9.01 3.20
CA GLU A 335 6.37 10.45 3.24
C GLU A 335 7.78 10.78 2.78
N ASP A 336 7.88 11.80 1.94
CA ASP A 336 9.15 12.36 1.50
C ASP A 336 9.97 12.80 2.72
N PRO A 337 11.21 12.34 2.91
CA PRO A 337 12.07 12.78 4.00
C PRO A 337 12.33 14.30 4.00
N GLU A 338 12.22 14.96 2.85
CA GLU A 338 12.34 16.41 2.71
C GLU A 338 11.04 17.17 2.99
N SER A 339 9.94 16.47 3.29
CA SER A 339 8.67 17.09 3.60
C SER A 339 8.75 17.95 4.87
N LYS A 340 8.25 19.16 4.77
CA LYS A 340 8.08 20.05 5.93
C LYS A 340 7.07 19.49 6.94
N TYR A 341 6.12 18.72 6.48
CA TYR A 341 5.02 18.16 7.27
C TYR A 341 5.15 16.64 7.36
N GLN A 342 5.99 16.17 8.29
CA GLN A 342 6.11 14.76 8.62
C GLN A 342 4.94 14.38 9.55
N LEU A 343 3.97 13.65 9.03
CA LEU A 343 2.73 13.33 9.74
C LEU A 343 2.78 11.95 10.40
N GLY A 344 3.51 11.02 9.81
CA GLY A 344 3.64 9.65 10.31
C GLY A 344 4.87 9.45 11.19
N GLN A 345 5.29 8.19 11.31
CA GLN A 345 6.53 7.81 11.97
C GLN A 345 7.72 8.05 11.01
N PRO A 346 8.57 9.09 11.23
CA PRO A 346 9.48 9.58 10.19
C PRO A 346 10.47 8.52 9.67
N VAL A 347 11.03 7.70 10.56
CA VAL A 347 12.05 6.70 10.15
C VAL A 347 11.46 5.67 9.18
N TRP A 348 10.24 5.25 9.42
CA TRP A 348 9.61 4.17 8.66
C TRP A 348 8.90 4.69 7.41
N SER A 349 8.15 5.78 7.53
CA SER A 349 7.48 6.40 6.40
C SER A 349 8.47 6.89 5.34
N ASN A 350 9.61 7.46 5.78
CA ASN A 350 10.67 7.91 4.88
C ASN A 350 11.40 6.73 4.22
N LYS A 351 11.58 5.62 4.94
CA LYS A 351 12.16 4.43 4.34
C LYS A 351 11.26 3.85 3.25
N VAL A 352 9.97 3.69 3.52
CA VAL A 352 9.02 3.18 2.51
C VAL A 352 8.91 4.12 1.32
N TYR A 353 8.96 5.43 1.54
CA TYR A 353 9.06 6.42 0.46
C TYR A 353 10.29 6.17 -0.42
N THR A 354 11.46 6.04 0.21
CA THR A 354 12.72 5.81 -0.52
C THR A 354 12.65 4.52 -1.33
N ASP A 355 12.18 3.44 -0.73
CA ASP A 355 12.07 2.13 -1.38
C ASP A 355 11.07 2.18 -2.57
N TYR A 356 9.91 2.82 -2.38
CA TYR A 356 8.93 3.03 -3.46
C TYR A 356 9.51 3.85 -4.62
N MET A 357 10.20 4.95 -4.31
CA MET A 357 10.81 5.80 -5.33
C MET A 357 11.98 5.10 -6.03
N ASP A 358 12.75 4.31 -5.32
CA ASP A 358 13.84 3.50 -5.87
C ASP A 358 13.31 2.42 -6.83
N TRP A 359 12.21 1.74 -6.47
CA TRP A 359 11.52 0.84 -7.38
C TRP A 359 11.02 1.58 -8.62
N LYS A 360 10.35 2.69 -8.44
CA LYS A 360 9.77 3.49 -9.52
C LYS A 360 10.84 4.02 -10.48
N ASN A 361 12.02 4.38 -9.95
CA ASN A 361 13.18 4.79 -10.73
C ASN A 361 13.97 3.61 -11.31
N GLY A 362 13.50 2.39 -11.11
CA GLY A 362 14.06 1.18 -11.70
C GLY A 362 15.41 0.79 -11.14
N LYS A 363 15.68 1.04 -9.84
CA LYS A 363 16.89 0.53 -9.20
C LYS A 363 16.95 -0.99 -9.25
N GLU A 364 18.14 -1.52 -9.44
CA GLU A 364 18.36 -2.93 -9.73
C GLU A 364 17.81 -3.88 -8.68
N TYR A 365 18.01 -3.58 -7.40
CA TYR A 365 17.47 -4.39 -6.32
C TYR A 365 15.97 -4.62 -6.48
N TRP A 366 15.22 -3.55 -6.73
CA TRP A 366 13.77 -3.62 -6.87
C TRP A 366 13.31 -4.28 -8.17
N LYS A 367 14.08 -4.17 -9.25
CA LYS A 367 13.81 -4.95 -10.49
C LYS A 367 13.97 -6.46 -10.26
N LEU A 368 14.98 -6.86 -9.50
CA LEU A 368 15.19 -8.27 -9.16
C LEU A 368 14.10 -8.79 -8.22
N MET A 369 13.71 -7.99 -7.22
CA MET A 369 12.59 -8.31 -6.32
C MET A 369 11.28 -8.47 -7.10
N GLU A 370 10.94 -7.52 -7.94
CA GLU A 370 9.75 -7.56 -8.79
C GLU A 370 9.75 -8.81 -9.68
N ALA A 371 10.89 -9.11 -10.31
CA ALA A 371 11.04 -10.29 -11.16
C ALA A 371 10.87 -11.59 -10.38
N ALA A 372 11.36 -11.64 -9.14
CA ALA A 372 11.18 -12.80 -8.25
C ALA A 372 9.70 -12.99 -7.88
N PHE A 373 8.99 -11.94 -7.49
CA PHE A 373 7.54 -12.02 -7.21
C PHE A 373 6.71 -12.46 -8.43
N MET A 374 7.19 -12.15 -9.63
CA MET A 374 6.54 -12.55 -10.89
C MET A 374 7.02 -13.93 -11.40
N GLU A 375 7.87 -14.63 -10.67
CA GLU A 375 8.49 -15.90 -11.08
C GLU A 375 9.26 -15.79 -12.42
N LYS A 376 9.81 -14.60 -12.69
CA LYS A 376 10.57 -14.27 -13.90
C LYS A 376 12.08 -14.17 -13.66
N LEU A 377 12.55 -14.61 -12.51
CA LEU A 377 13.97 -14.60 -12.16
C LEU A 377 14.54 -16.01 -12.20
N VAL A 378 15.73 -16.15 -12.78
CA VAL A 378 16.45 -17.43 -12.83
C VAL A 378 17.93 -17.24 -12.53
N ASN A 379 18.60 -18.32 -12.15
CA ASN A 379 20.05 -18.32 -12.03
C ASN A 379 20.73 -18.11 -13.39
N GLY A 380 21.67 -17.18 -13.45
CA GLY A 380 22.55 -16.97 -14.59
C GLY A 380 23.76 -17.91 -14.63
N ALA A 381 23.88 -18.78 -13.64
CA ALA A 381 24.86 -19.86 -13.53
C ALA A 381 24.11 -21.20 -13.43
N THR A 382 24.84 -22.28 -13.34
CA THR A 382 24.29 -23.65 -13.10
C THR A 382 24.81 -24.20 -11.76
N PRO A 383 24.37 -23.62 -10.62
CA PRO A 383 24.85 -24.04 -9.32
C PRO A 383 24.26 -25.39 -8.90
N GLU A 384 25.06 -26.18 -8.21
CA GLU A 384 24.63 -27.41 -7.57
C GLU A 384 25.01 -27.41 -6.08
N MET A 385 24.16 -27.95 -5.23
CA MET A 385 24.42 -28.01 -3.81
C MET A 385 25.57 -29.02 -3.52
N MET A 386 26.65 -28.54 -2.92
CA MET A 386 27.81 -29.34 -2.58
C MET A 386 27.68 -29.93 -1.18
N PHE A 387 27.61 -29.11 -0.16
CA PHE A 387 27.42 -29.52 1.21
C PHE A 387 26.66 -28.47 2.05
N GLY A 388 26.15 -28.91 3.16
CA GLY A 388 25.32 -28.21 4.09
C GLY A 388 24.38 -29.18 4.77
N LYS A 389 23.29 -28.70 5.33
CA LYS A 389 22.23 -29.54 5.88
C LYS A 389 21.57 -30.36 4.76
N ALA A 390 21.27 -31.61 5.01
CA ALA A 390 20.55 -32.45 4.06
C ALA A 390 19.20 -31.80 3.68
N GLY A 391 18.82 -31.85 2.40
CA GLY A 391 17.57 -31.29 1.91
C GLY A 391 17.65 -29.82 1.47
N LEU A 392 18.85 -29.26 1.25
CA LEU A 392 19.01 -27.87 0.78
C LEU A 392 18.91 -27.70 -0.74
N GLN A 393 18.76 -28.77 -1.53
CA GLN A 393 18.61 -28.69 -2.99
C GLN A 393 17.50 -27.77 -3.46
N PRO A 394 16.35 -27.62 -2.74
CA PRO A 394 15.32 -26.68 -3.13
C PRO A 394 15.78 -25.21 -3.19
N LEU A 395 16.88 -24.84 -2.52
CA LEU A 395 17.44 -23.48 -2.62
C LEU A 395 17.98 -23.11 -4.02
N LEU A 396 18.03 -24.06 -4.95
CA LEU A 396 18.59 -23.89 -6.29
C LEU A 396 17.65 -24.42 -7.39
N ASP A 397 16.39 -24.74 -7.07
CA ASP A 397 15.47 -25.38 -8.02
C ASP A 397 14.69 -24.38 -8.90
N GLY A 398 14.88 -23.10 -8.65
CA GLY A 398 14.22 -22.00 -9.38
C GLY A 398 12.75 -21.84 -9.06
N LYS A 399 12.26 -22.41 -7.96
CA LYS A 399 10.86 -22.34 -7.52
C LYS A 399 10.74 -21.47 -6.28
N VAL A 400 10.23 -20.29 -6.46
CA VAL A 400 10.02 -19.36 -5.34
C VAL A 400 8.74 -19.68 -4.57
N ALA A 401 8.81 -19.57 -3.25
CA ALA A 401 7.67 -19.75 -2.35
C ALA A 401 6.75 -18.52 -2.35
N GLU A 402 5.51 -18.74 -2.00
CA GLU A 402 4.54 -17.68 -1.73
C GLU A 402 4.72 -17.11 -0.32
N GLU A 403 4.13 -15.96 -0.06
CA GLU A 403 4.18 -15.26 1.24
C GLU A 403 3.25 -15.94 2.27
N ASP A 404 3.51 -17.20 2.49
CA ASP A 404 2.83 -18.08 3.45
C ASP A 404 3.87 -19.00 4.09
N SER A 405 4.00 -18.97 5.41
CA SER A 405 4.91 -19.82 6.18
C SER A 405 4.67 -21.33 6.00
N LYS A 406 3.48 -21.71 5.52
CA LYS A 406 3.07 -23.09 5.26
C LYS A 406 3.43 -23.59 3.87
N ASP A 407 3.95 -22.73 3.00
CA ASP A 407 4.39 -23.14 1.68
C ASP A 407 5.57 -24.13 1.81
N ALA A 408 5.42 -25.29 1.18
CA ALA A 408 6.39 -26.38 1.27
C ALA A 408 7.73 -26.09 0.58
N ARG A 409 7.81 -25.01 -0.20
CA ARG A 409 9.04 -24.57 -0.88
C ARG A 409 10.03 -23.88 0.04
N TRP A 410 9.60 -23.46 1.25
CA TRP A 410 10.50 -22.90 2.25
C TRP A 410 11.43 -23.94 2.83
N VAL A 411 12.73 -23.74 2.69
CA VAL A 411 13.77 -24.46 3.44
C VAL A 411 13.94 -23.80 4.79
N LYS A 412 13.77 -24.59 5.86
CA LYS A 412 13.69 -24.10 7.25
C LYS A 412 15.00 -24.33 7.98
N PHE A 413 15.54 -23.27 8.55
CA PHE A 413 16.71 -23.28 9.40
C PHE A 413 16.30 -22.94 10.83
N GLU A 414 16.71 -23.78 11.80
CA GLU A 414 16.48 -23.47 13.21
C GLU A 414 17.45 -22.39 13.71
N ALA A 415 17.23 -21.86 14.92
CA ALA A 415 18.17 -20.91 15.52
C ALA A 415 19.59 -21.52 15.63
N GLY A 416 20.62 -20.73 15.36
CA GLY A 416 22.03 -21.13 15.40
C GLY A 416 22.80 -20.76 14.15
N TYR A 417 24.05 -21.22 14.10
CA TYR A 417 24.93 -20.99 12.95
C TYR A 417 24.64 -21.99 11.82
N HIS A 418 24.57 -21.48 10.60
CA HIS A 418 24.35 -22.24 9.38
C HIS A 418 25.30 -21.81 8.28
N GLU A 419 25.76 -22.77 7.51
CA GLU A 419 26.47 -22.52 6.26
C GLU A 419 26.13 -23.61 5.22
N PHE A 420 26.22 -23.23 3.96
CA PHE A 420 26.10 -24.14 2.84
C PHE A 420 26.96 -23.66 1.67
N VAL A 421 27.37 -24.61 0.83
CA VAL A 421 28.23 -24.36 -0.33
C VAL A 421 27.57 -24.84 -1.60
N VAL A 422 27.66 -24.05 -2.64
CA VAL A 422 27.28 -24.41 -4.00
C VAL A 422 28.50 -24.45 -4.90
N ASP A 423 28.53 -25.44 -5.80
CA ASP A 423 29.52 -25.58 -6.88
C ASP A 423 28.90 -24.98 -8.17
N LEU A 424 29.56 -24.03 -8.78
CA LEU A 424 29.13 -23.44 -10.05
C LEU A 424 29.52 -24.32 -11.26
N GLN A 425 30.02 -25.55 -11.01
CA GLN A 425 30.46 -26.57 -11.97
C GLN A 425 31.69 -26.17 -12.81
N LYS A 426 31.91 -24.89 -12.99
CA LYS A 426 33.05 -24.31 -13.69
C LYS A 426 33.41 -22.96 -13.08
N LYS A 427 34.61 -22.49 -13.35
CA LYS A 427 34.96 -21.09 -13.02
C LYS A 427 33.97 -20.14 -13.69
N THR A 428 33.27 -19.37 -12.88
CA THR A 428 32.23 -18.43 -13.28
C THR A 428 32.55 -17.06 -12.69
N ARG A 429 32.40 -16.01 -13.49
CA ARG A 429 32.47 -14.65 -12.98
C ARG A 429 31.18 -14.36 -12.19
N VAL A 430 31.29 -14.31 -10.86
CA VAL A 430 30.17 -13.99 -9.97
C VAL A 430 30.15 -12.48 -9.75
N GLN A 431 29.10 -11.85 -10.18
CA GLN A 431 28.89 -10.40 -10.05
C GLN A 431 27.83 -10.08 -8.99
N LYS A 432 26.88 -10.98 -8.79
CA LYS A 432 25.77 -10.82 -7.85
C LYS A 432 25.31 -12.18 -7.31
N ALA A 433 24.82 -12.15 -6.07
CA ALA A 433 24.02 -13.23 -5.53
C ALA A 433 22.83 -12.63 -4.76
N MET A 434 21.68 -13.28 -4.81
CA MET A 434 20.48 -12.83 -4.09
C MET A 434 19.87 -13.99 -3.33
N LEU A 435 19.70 -13.80 -2.04
CA LEU A 435 19.08 -14.77 -1.14
C LEU A 435 17.70 -14.27 -0.76
N ARG A 436 16.66 -15.09 -0.96
CA ARG A 436 15.29 -14.74 -0.74
C ARG A 436 14.76 -15.42 0.52
N MET A 437 14.11 -14.66 1.40
CA MET A 437 13.74 -15.08 2.75
C MET A 437 12.32 -14.62 3.11
N LEU A 438 11.67 -15.36 4.01
CA LEU A 438 10.41 -14.96 4.64
C LEU A 438 10.70 -14.30 5.98
N ASN A 439 10.10 -13.16 6.23
CA ASN A 439 9.99 -12.55 7.55
C ASN A 439 8.53 -12.64 8.03
N TYR A 440 8.31 -13.31 9.17
CA TYR A 440 7.00 -13.45 9.79
C TYR A 440 7.14 -13.58 11.31
N ASN A 441 7.19 -12.45 11.99
CA ASN A 441 7.46 -12.38 13.42
C ASN A 441 6.47 -13.15 14.32
N PRO A 442 5.16 -13.25 14.02
CA PRO A 442 4.23 -14.00 14.87
C PRO A 442 4.60 -15.48 15.02
N GLU A 443 5.21 -16.08 14.02
CA GLU A 443 5.68 -17.47 14.04
C GLU A 443 7.17 -17.58 14.38
N LYS A 444 7.81 -16.48 14.84
CA LYS A 444 9.25 -16.42 15.11
C LYS A 444 10.12 -16.79 13.92
N ILE A 445 9.67 -16.41 12.73
CA ILE A 445 10.44 -16.50 11.49
C ILE A 445 11.00 -15.12 11.21
N GLY A 446 12.29 -15.01 11.03
CA GLY A 446 12.95 -13.72 10.84
C GLY A 446 14.17 -13.81 9.92
N MET A 447 14.90 -12.71 9.91
CA MET A 447 16.11 -12.56 9.12
C MET A 447 17.35 -12.81 10.02
N PRO A 448 18.44 -13.36 9.49
CA PRO A 448 19.72 -13.32 10.18
C PRO A 448 20.20 -11.87 10.32
N VAL A 449 20.85 -11.54 11.44
CA VAL A 449 21.36 -10.17 11.64
C VAL A 449 22.40 -9.82 10.57
N LYS A 450 23.26 -10.78 10.23
CA LYS A 450 24.26 -10.66 9.17
C LYS A 450 24.29 -11.92 8.33
N THR A 451 24.48 -11.72 7.04
CA THR A 451 24.72 -12.82 6.09
C THR A 451 26.05 -12.60 5.39
N TYR A 452 26.86 -13.64 5.35
CA TYR A 452 28.19 -13.64 4.80
C TYR A 452 28.23 -14.43 3.50
N LEU A 453 28.86 -13.88 2.49
CA LEU A 453 29.15 -14.57 1.24
C LEU A 453 30.65 -14.75 1.12
N TYR A 454 31.06 -16.01 0.96
CA TYR A 454 32.45 -16.38 0.69
C TYR A 454 32.55 -17.01 -0.68
N THR A 455 33.71 -16.90 -1.29
CA THR A 455 34.03 -17.50 -2.59
C THR A 455 35.32 -18.34 -2.52
N SER A 456 35.41 -19.32 -3.43
CA SER A 456 36.60 -20.18 -3.54
C SER A 456 36.81 -20.65 -4.98
N ILE A 457 38.07 -20.87 -5.33
CA ILE A 457 38.47 -21.45 -6.61
C ILE A 457 38.54 -23.00 -6.51
N ASP A 458 38.96 -23.51 -5.37
CA ASP A 458 39.30 -24.93 -5.18
C ASP A 458 38.37 -25.68 -4.23
N GLY A 459 37.45 -24.96 -3.57
CA GLY A 459 36.53 -25.51 -2.57
C GLY A 459 37.17 -25.88 -1.22
N LYS A 460 38.39 -25.44 -0.98
CA LYS A 460 39.13 -25.68 0.27
C LYS A 460 39.38 -24.39 1.04
N GLU A 461 39.92 -23.40 0.37
CA GLU A 461 40.14 -22.06 0.94
C GLU A 461 39.05 -21.11 0.47
N TYR A 462 38.39 -20.45 1.42
CA TYR A 462 37.29 -19.55 1.19
C TYR A 462 37.66 -18.14 1.63
N ASN A 463 37.51 -17.19 0.73
CA ASN A 463 37.70 -15.76 1.00
C ASN A 463 36.35 -15.09 1.24
N LEU A 464 36.29 -14.24 2.26
CA LEU A 464 35.11 -13.42 2.52
C LEU A 464 34.98 -12.35 1.43
N SER A 465 33.90 -12.41 0.66
CA SER A 465 33.66 -11.51 -0.47
C SER A 465 32.67 -10.40 -0.12
N SER A 466 31.68 -10.69 0.72
CA SER A 466 30.68 -9.68 1.11
C SER A 466 30.02 -10.01 2.43
N ILE A 467 29.62 -8.96 3.16
CA ILE A 467 28.77 -9.05 4.35
C ILE A 467 27.58 -8.12 4.12
N LYS A 468 26.37 -8.62 4.39
CA LYS A 468 25.16 -7.81 4.34
C LYS A 468 24.41 -7.93 5.66
N ASP A 469 23.98 -6.78 6.17
CA ASP A 469 23.04 -6.71 7.29
C ASP A 469 21.62 -6.99 6.79
N ALA A 470 20.77 -7.52 7.67
CA ALA A 470 19.36 -7.65 7.36
C ALA A 470 18.73 -6.27 7.13
N PRO A 471 17.84 -6.12 6.16
CA PRO A 471 17.05 -4.89 6.01
C PRO A 471 16.31 -4.57 7.31
N TYR A 472 16.38 -3.32 7.73
CA TYR A 472 15.69 -2.87 8.94
C TYR A 472 14.25 -2.47 8.61
N PHE A 473 13.31 -3.12 9.29
CA PHE A 473 11.89 -2.70 9.28
C PHE A 473 11.33 -2.63 10.69
N PRO A 474 10.26 -1.85 10.91
CA PRO A 474 9.57 -1.83 12.19
C PRO A 474 9.17 -3.24 12.60
N ASN A 475 9.30 -3.52 13.88
CA ASN A 475 8.86 -4.79 14.45
C ASN A 475 7.32 -4.86 14.34
N ASN A 476 6.87 -5.62 13.38
CA ASN A 476 5.47 -5.82 13.06
C ASN A 476 5.07 -7.22 13.51
N LYS A 477 4.16 -7.30 14.45
CA LYS A 477 3.80 -8.55 15.11
C LYS A 477 2.93 -9.48 14.27
N HIS A 478 2.32 -8.99 13.20
CA HIS A 478 1.31 -9.75 12.46
C HIS A 478 1.43 -9.65 10.94
N ASP A 479 2.46 -9.00 10.45
CA ASP A 479 2.69 -8.92 9.01
C ASP A 479 3.72 -9.94 8.54
N ALA A 480 3.53 -10.45 7.35
CA ALA A 480 4.47 -11.31 6.67
C ALA A 480 4.88 -10.64 5.35
N TRP A 481 6.16 -10.70 5.05
CA TRP A 481 6.66 -10.26 3.74
C TRP A 481 7.89 -11.06 3.35
N ILE A 482 8.11 -11.15 2.05
CA ILE A 482 9.31 -11.76 1.51
C ILE A 482 10.35 -10.66 1.33
N GLU A 483 11.53 -10.90 1.85
CA GLU A 483 12.67 -10.00 1.76
C GLU A 483 13.80 -10.66 0.97
N SER A 484 14.71 -9.87 0.42
CA SER A 484 15.90 -10.39 -0.24
C SER A 484 17.16 -9.70 0.25
N ILE A 485 18.23 -10.47 0.34
CA ILE A 485 19.58 -9.94 0.57
C ILE A 485 20.32 -10.01 -0.76
N LEU A 486 20.65 -8.86 -1.31
CA LEU A 486 21.42 -8.74 -2.54
C LEU A 486 22.90 -8.50 -2.22
N PHE A 487 23.75 -9.44 -2.60
CA PHE A 487 25.18 -9.28 -2.69
C PHE A 487 25.51 -8.78 -4.10
N ASP A 488 25.81 -7.52 -4.22
CA ASP A 488 26.16 -6.83 -5.44
C ASP A 488 27.65 -6.39 -5.42
N GLN A 489 28.13 -5.85 -6.51
CA GLN A 489 29.51 -5.37 -6.66
C GLN A 489 30.57 -6.45 -6.41
N LEU A 490 30.19 -7.72 -6.60
CA LEU A 490 31.15 -8.80 -6.68
C LEU A 490 31.79 -8.76 -8.08
N ASP A 491 33.03 -9.14 -8.19
CA ASP A 491 33.71 -9.30 -9.50
C ASP A 491 34.78 -10.40 -9.38
N GLU A 492 34.31 -11.60 -9.07
CA GLU A 492 35.17 -12.72 -8.71
C GLU A 492 35.01 -13.87 -9.69
N ASN A 493 36.13 -14.40 -10.19
CA ASN A 493 36.13 -15.55 -11.08
C ASN A 493 36.43 -16.83 -10.27
N VAL A 494 35.36 -17.45 -9.78
CA VAL A 494 35.38 -18.52 -8.79
C VAL A 494 34.55 -19.72 -9.23
N ARG A 495 34.73 -20.87 -8.57
CA ARG A 495 33.91 -22.04 -8.79
C ARG A 495 32.94 -22.30 -7.64
N TYR A 496 33.29 -21.93 -6.42
CA TYR A 496 32.45 -22.21 -5.25
C TYR A 496 31.99 -20.93 -4.58
N VAL A 497 30.74 -20.96 -4.15
CA VAL A 497 30.12 -19.89 -3.34
C VAL A 497 29.63 -20.53 -2.04
N LYS A 498 30.00 -19.94 -0.90
CA LYS A 498 29.52 -20.32 0.42
C LYS A 498 28.70 -19.19 1.01
N VAL A 499 27.51 -19.51 1.48
CA VAL A 499 26.67 -18.62 2.28
C VAL A 499 26.73 -19.07 3.73
N ALA A 500 26.92 -18.12 4.64
CA ALA A 500 26.92 -18.39 6.08
C ALA A 500 26.15 -17.29 6.83
N PHE A 501 25.44 -17.69 7.88
CA PHE A 501 24.70 -16.76 8.74
C PHE A 501 24.45 -17.36 10.12
N GLU A 502 24.21 -16.50 11.09
CA GLU A 502 23.68 -16.87 12.39
C GLU A 502 22.20 -16.48 12.47
N ALA A 503 21.37 -17.49 12.69
CA ALA A 503 19.92 -17.33 12.82
C ALA A 503 19.56 -17.08 14.30
N PRO A 504 19.09 -15.88 14.68
CA PRO A 504 18.66 -15.60 16.05
C PRO A 504 17.34 -16.29 16.42
N GLN A 505 16.57 -16.66 15.41
CA GLN A 505 15.33 -17.42 15.44
C GLN A 505 15.21 -18.26 14.17
N GLN A 506 14.07 -18.89 13.88
CA GLN A 506 13.91 -19.61 12.63
C GLN A 506 14.12 -18.69 11.42
N VAL A 507 14.82 -19.18 10.41
CA VAL A 507 15.05 -18.51 9.12
C VAL A 507 14.52 -19.41 8.01
N TYR A 508 13.67 -18.87 7.15
CA TYR A 508 13.10 -19.57 6.01
C TYR A 508 13.66 -18.96 4.72
N ILE A 509 14.26 -19.79 3.90
CA ILE A 509 14.87 -19.42 2.63
C ILE A 509 14.26 -20.30 1.54
N ASP A 510 13.88 -19.73 0.41
CA ASP A 510 13.38 -20.53 -0.72
C ASP A 510 14.37 -20.64 -1.88
N GLU A 511 15.15 -19.58 -2.16
CA GLU A 511 16.02 -19.60 -3.33
C GLU A 511 17.30 -18.77 -3.12
N LEU A 512 18.40 -19.28 -3.65
CA LEU A 512 19.65 -18.55 -3.86
C LEU A 512 19.87 -18.34 -5.36
N PHE A 513 19.77 -17.11 -5.81
CA PHE A 513 20.11 -16.75 -7.18
C PHE A 513 21.58 -16.34 -7.29
N ILE A 514 22.32 -16.94 -8.23
CA ILE A 514 23.69 -16.55 -8.60
C ILE A 514 23.63 -15.89 -9.99
N ASN A 515 24.16 -14.67 -10.10
CA ASN A 515 24.03 -13.84 -11.30
C ASN A 515 22.60 -13.84 -11.84
N PRO A 516 21.61 -13.39 -11.03
CA PRO A 516 20.20 -13.47 -11.43
C PRO A 516 19.95 -12.76 -12.77
N VAL A 517 19.18 -13.41 -13.63
CA VAL A 517 18.75 -12.89 -14.94
C VAL A 517 17.25 -13.03 -15.09
N LEU A 518 16.66 -12.14 -15.89
CA LEU A 518 15.25 -12.22 -16.26
C LEU A 518 15.04 -13.34 -17.29
N LYS A 519 13.94 -14.12 -17.09
CA LYS A 519 13.48 -15.11 -18.09
C LYS A 519 13.08 -14.43 -19.38
#